data_638aa10181ec3dd37d1668fa10dddfa4
#
_entry.id   638aa10181ec3dd37d1668fa10dddfa4
#
_cell.length_a   1.000
_cell.length_b   1.000
_cell.length_c   1.000
_cell.angle_alpha   90.00
_cell.angle_beta   90.00
_cell.angle_gamma   90.00
#
_symmetry.space_group_name_H-M   'P 1'
#
loop_
_entity.id
_entity.type
_entity.pdbx_description
1 polymer ?
#
loop_
_entity_poly.entity_id
_entity_poly.type
_entity_poly.pdbx_seq_one_letter_code
_entity_poly.pdbx_strand_id
1 'polypeptide(L)'
;MSRFHRTLIVEQSREYVLQIKEMLSGISESFESTIDGNEALELYNHYKPDLILVEAIMPGYDGFALMERILEDDIVKIVLTSMNQEIIIKKAFELKANYLFVKPYIKEIFVARILEVADFKDSRSKVSMDSNNQQFLLNQISVSLKRLGIPVSIKGYKMVRDALMILCGDFSKIDSINDNVYLQIAKKYNTTSQCVERNIRHAIETAATRG
;
A
#
# COMPACT_ATOMS: atom_id res chain seq x y z
N MET A 1 2.85 7.75 -23.76
CA MET A 1 2.32 6.37 -23.58
C MET A 1 1.53 6.37 -22.30
N SER A 2 0.31 5.86 -22.32
CA SER A 2 -0.51 5.70 -21.12
C SER A 2 0.15 4.75 -20.13
N ARG A 3 -0.08 4.95 -18.84
CA ARG A 3 0.49 4.12 -17.76
C ARG A 3 -0.28 2.80 -17.59
N PHE A 4 -1.58 2.85 -17.84
CA PHE A 4 -2.48 1.72 -17.73
C PHE A 4 -3.18 1.45 -19.06
N HIS A 5 -3.31 0.17 -19.42
CA HIS A 5 -4.03 -0.22 -20.61
C HIS A 5 -5.53 -0.37 -20.34
N ARG A 6 -5.89 -0.91 -19.19
CA ARG A 6 -7.28 -1.25 -18.85
C ARG A 6 -7.59 -0.89 -17.41
N THR A 7 -8.47 0.07 -17.23
CA THR A 7 -8.92 0.52 -15.91
C THR A 7 -10.36 0.09 -15.66
N LEU A 8 -10.60 -0.64 -14.59
CA LEU A 8 -11.95 -0.99 -14.11
C LEU A 8 -12.34 -0.07 -12.94
N ILE A 9 -13.53 0.53 -13.03
CA ILE A 9 -14.09 1.41 -12.01
C ILE A 9 -15.37 0.76 -11.47
N VAL A 10 -15.36 0.43 -10.18
CA VAL A 10 -16.51 -0.11 -9.46
C VAL A 10 -16.97 0.93 -8.45
N GLU A 11 -18.03 1.67 -8.80
CA GLU A 11 -18.46 2.86 -8.08
C GLU A 11 -19.95 3.09 -8.29
N GLN A 12 -20.72 3.18 -7.18
CA GLN A 12 -22.18 3.30 -7.25
C GLN A 12 -22.68 4.63 -7.85
N SER A 13 -21.90 5.71 -7.75
CA SER A 13 -22.25 7.02 -8.29
C SER A 13 -21.75 7.16 -9.73
N ARG A 14 -22.67 7.28 -10.68
CA ARG A 14 -22.34 7.57 -12.09
C ARG A 14 -21.56 8.88 -12.25
N GLU A 15 -21.81 9.85 -11.39
CA GLU A 15 -21.10 11.12 -11.41
C GLU A 15 -19.63 10.93 -11.05
N TYR A 16 -19.33 10.17 -9.98
CA TYR A 16 -17.95 9.82 -9.62
C TYR A 16 -17.28 8.98 -10.69
N VAL A 17 -17.98 8.05 -11.32
CA VAL A 17 -17.43 7.28 -12.46
C VAL A 17 -16.97 8.23 -13.56
N LEU A 18 -17.77 9.20 -13.96
CA LEU A 18 -17.41 10.17 -15.01
C LEU A 18 -16.23 11.04 -14.59
N GLN A 19 -16.22 11.53 -13.35
CA GLN A 19 -15.10 12.31 -12.81
C GLN A 19 -13.80 11.52 -12.80
N ILE A 20 -13.82 10.24 -12.36
CA ILE A 20 -12.66 9.37 -12.34
C ILE A 20 -12.14 9.12 -13.76
N LYS A 21 -13.02 8.82 -14.72
CA LYS A 21 -12.63 8.65 -16.14
C LYS A 21 -11.95 9.91 -16.69
N GLU A 22 -12.49 11.08 -16.39
CA GLU A 22 -11.89 12.34 -16.80
C GLU A 22 -10.51 12.57 -16.14
N MET A 23 -10.39 12.31 -14.84
CA MET A 23 -9.12 12.45 -14.11
C MET A 23 -8.03 11.55 -14.68
N LEU A 24 -8.38 10.31 -15.04
CA LEU A 24 -7.43 9.28 -15.48
C LEU A 24 -7.24 9.22 -17.01
N SER A 25 -7.94 10.03 -17.81
CA SER A 25 -7.88 10.01 -19.27
C SER A 25 -6.48 10.20 -19.86
N GLY A 26 -5.57 10.88 -19.11
CA GLY A 26 -4.18 11.06 -19.52
C GLY A 26 -3.24 9.89 -19.18
N ILE A 27 -3.68 8.94 -18.36
CA ILE A 27 -2.85 7.83 -17.87
C ILE A 27 -3.44 6.44 -18.09
N SER A 28 -4.66 6.34 -18.59
CA SER A 28 -5.34 5.07 -18.94
C SER A 28 -5.86 5.10 -20.37
N GLU A 29 -5.73 3.97 -21.08
CA GLU A 29 -6.14 3.85 -22.49
C GLU A 29 -7.61 3.49 -22.63
N SER A 30 -8.11 2.61 -21.76
CA SER A 30 -9.49 2.15 -21.82
C SER A 30 -10.10 2.01 -20.44
N PHE A 31 -11.43 2.14 -20.37
CA PHE A 31 -12.19 2.11 -19.14
C PHE A 31 -13.42 1.23 -19.28
N GLU A 32 -13.59 0.30 -18.35
CA GLU A 32 -14.87 -0.30 -18.04
C GLU A 32 -15.34 0.17 -16.67
N SER A 33 -16.66 0.16 -16.44
CA SER A 33 -17.21 0.59 -15.17
C SER A 33 -18.54 -0.06 -14.88
N THR A 34 -18.79 -0.37 -13.62
CA THR A 34 -20.08 -0.83 -13.15
C THR A 34 -20.44 -0.16 -11.82
N ILE A 35 -21.76 -0.07 -11.57
CA ILE A 35 -22.33 0.37 -10.30
C ILE A 35 -22.79 -0.81 -9.43
N ASP A 36 -22.69 -2.02 -9.95
CA ASP A 36 -23.10 -3.27 -9.28
C ASP A 36 -21.88 -4.13 -8.95
N GLY A 37 -21.71 -4.41 -7.65
CA GLY A 37 -20.62 -5.26 -7.17
C GLY A 37 -20.69 -6.70 -7.68
N ASN A 38 -21.88 -7.25 -7.97
CA ASN A 38 -22.00 -8.59 -8.54
C ASN A 38 -21.48 -8.64 -9.99
N GLU A 39 -21.81 -7.64 -10.79
CA GLU A 39 -21.30 -7.51 -12.17
C GLU A 39 -19.77 -7.25 -12.18
N ALA A 40 -19.25 -6.59 -11.13
CA ALA A 40 -17.86 -6.21 -11.06
C ALA A 40 -16.89 -7.39 -11.15
N LEU A 41 -17.21 -8.53 -10.54
CA LEU A 41 -16.36 -9.73 -10.60
C LEU A 41 -16.36 -10.36 -12.00
N GLU A 42 -17.47 -10.37 -12.68
CA GLU A 42 -17.56 -10.85 -14.06
C GLU A 42 -16.77 -9.95 -15.01
N LEU A 43 -16.96 -8.62 -14.89
CA LEU A 43 -16.18 -7.63 -15.62
C LEU A 43 -14.68 -7.76 -15.35
N TYR A 44 -14.29 -7.90 -14.08
CA TYR A 44 -12.90 -8.10 -13.71
C TYR A 44 -12.29 -9.32 -14.44
N ASN A 45 -12.97 -10.46 -14.39
CA ASN A 45 -12.50 -11.69 -15.00
C ASN A 45 -12.40 -11.61 -16.52
N HIS A 46 -13.30 -10.88 -17.15
CA HIS A 46 -13.36 -10.75 -18.61
C HIS A 46 -12.43 -9.66 -19.14
N TYR A 47 -12.45 -8.49 -18.50
CA TYR A 47 -11.71 -7.31 -18.92
C TYR A 47 -10.21 -7.38 -18.58
N LYS A 48 -9.85 -8.09 -17.50
CA LYS A 48 -8.45 -8.23 -17.04
C LYS A 48 -7.76 -6.89 -16.88
N PRO A 49 -8.23 -6.03 -15.95
CA PRO A 49 -7.67 -4.71 -15.75
C PRO A 49 -6.26 -4.77 -15.15
N ASP A 50 -5.43 -3.77 -15.43
CA ASP A 50 -4.15 -3.51 -14.76
C ASP A 50 -4.26 -2.44 -13.65
N LEU A 51 -5.38 -1.69 -13.65
CA LEU A 51 -5.79 -0.80 -12.57
C LEU A 51 -7.26 -1.05 -12.21
N ILE A 52 -7.56 -1.25 -10.93
CA ILE A 52 -8.92 -1.30 -10.42
C ILE A 52 -9.14 -0.25 -9.34
N LEU A 53 -10.24 0.50 -9.46
CA LEU A 53 -10.71 1.43 -8.44
C LEU A 53 -12.06 0.91 -7.92
N VAL A 54 -12.15 0.70 -6.60
CA VAL A 54 -13.31 0.06 -5.98
C VAL A 54 -13.83 0.90 -4.83
N GLU A 55 -15.10 1.33 -4.89
CA GLU A 55 -15.79 1.89 -3.73
C GLU A 55 -15.90 0.83 -2.63
N ALA A 56 -15.41 1.16 -1.43
CA ALA A 56 -15.35 0.22 -0.30
C ALA A 56 -16.72 -0.31 0.10
N ILE A 57 -17.71 0.58 0.17
CA ILE A 57 -19.04 0.29 0.68
C ILE A 57 -20.07 0.57 -0.40
N MET A 58 -20.72 -0.49 -0.86
CA MET A 58 -21.81 -0.44 -1.83
C MET A 58 -22.98 -1.31 -1.36
N PRO A 59 -24.22 -1.01 -1.77
CA PRO A 59 -25.36 -1.89 -1.49
C PRO A 59 -25.17 -3.28 -2.09
N GLY A 60 -25.57 -4.31 -1.35
CA GLY A 60 -25.47 -5.70 -1.81
C GLY A 60 -24.06 -6.25 -1.72
N TYR A 61 -23.43 -6.55 -2.84
CA TYR A 61 -22.06 -7.06 -2.91
C TYR A 61 -21.07 -5.88 -2.89
N ASP A 62 -20.45 -5.63 -1.75
CA ASP A 62 -19.59 -4.48 -1.54
C ASP A 62 -18.16 -4.64 -2.09
N GLY A 63 -17.43 -3.52 -2.10
CA GLY A 63 -16.07 -3.51 -2.64
C GLY A 63 -15.09 -4.40 -1.89
N PHE A 64 -15.25 -4.60 -0.59
CA PHE A 64 -14.41 -5.50 0.17
C PHE A 64 -14.65 -6.96 -0.20
N ALA A 65 -15.92 -7.36 -0.37
CA ALA A 65 -16.25 -8.70 -0.85
C ALA A 65 -15.69 -8.97 -2.26
N LEU A 66 -15.69 -7.94 -3.13
CA LEU A 66 -15.02 -8.02 -4.43
C LEU A 66 -13.51 -8.18 -4.27
N MET A 67 -12.87 -7.38 -3.43
CA MET A 67 -11.43 -7.42 -3.20
C MET A 67 -10.95 -8.77 -2.62
N GLU A 68 -11.76 -9.44 -1.81
CA GLU A 68 -11.50 -10.80 -1.31
C GLU A 68 -11.40 -11.85 -2.42
N ARG A 69 -12.01 -11.60 -3.56
CA ARG A 69 -11.98 -12.49 -4.74
C ARG A 69 -10.88 -12.15 -5.73
N ILE A 70 -10.33 -10.93 -5.65
CA ILE A 70 -9.24 -10.48 -6.52
C ILE A 70 -7.91 -10.79 -5.85
N LEU A 71 -7.40 -11.99 -6.10
CA LEU A 71 -6.19 -12.51 -5.46
C LEU A 71 -4.89 -12.10 -6.16
N GLU A 72 -4.98 -11.65 -7.41
CA GLU A 72 -3.83 -11.26 -8.23
C GLU A 72 -3.06 -10.11 -7.56
N ASP A 73 -1.75 -10.26 -7.48
CA ASP A 73 -0.85 -9.27 -6.87
C ASP A 73 -0.19 -8.33 -7.90
N ASP A 74 -0.38 -8.55 -9.19
CA ASP A 74 0.21 -7.78 -10.30
C ASP A 74 -0.62 -6.55 -10.73
N ILE A 75 -1.88 -6.46 -10.34
CA ILE A 75 -2.76 -5.32 -10.64
C ILE A 75 -2.67 -4.23 -9.57
N VAL A 76 -2.83 -2.97 -9.95
CA VAL A 76 -2.94 -1.85 -9.01
C VAL A 76 -4.36 -1.79 -8.44
N LYS A 77 -4.50 -1.92 -7.13
CA LYS A 77 -5.77 -1.95 -6.40
C LYS A 77 -5.94 -0.67 -5.58
N ILE A 78 -6.91 0.15 -5.94
CA ILE A 78 -7.23 1.41 -5.25
C ILE A 78 -8.62 1.29 -4.63
N VAL A 79 -8.70 1.54 -3.33
CA VAL A 79 -9.97 1.62 -2.62
C VAL A 79 -10.43 3.08 -2.54
N LEU A 80 -11.69 3.31 -2.83
CA LEU A 80 -12.37 4.60 -2.72
C LEU A 80 -13.37 4.53 -1.57
N THR A 81 -13.51 5.59 -0.78
CA THR A 81 -14.50 5.62 0.30
C THR A 81 -14.91 7.05 0.65
N SER A 82 -16.12 7.22 1.13
CA SER A 82 -16.58 8.47 1.77
C SER A 82 -16.35 8.49 3.28
N MET A 83 -15.88 7.35 3.86
CA MET A 83 -15.73 7.17 5.29
C MET A 83 -14.27 7.17 5.71
N ASN A 84 -13.88 8.15 6.53
CA ASN A 84 -12.55 8.20 7.14
C ASN A 84 -12.56 7.48 8.51
N GLN A 85 -12.75 6.16 8.49
CA GLN A 85 -12.78 5.32 9.70
C GLN A 85 -11.62 4.33 9.68
N GLU A 86 -10.96 4.15 10.82
CA GLU A 86 -9.80 3.28 10.97
C GLU A 86 -10.09 1.83 10.51
N ILE A 87 -11.29 1.32 10.82
CA ILE A 87 -11.70 -0.03 10.44
C ILE A 87 -11.75 -0.22 8.92
N ILE A 88 -12.21 0.80 8.17
CA ILE A 88 -12.25 0.79 6.70
C ILE A 88 -10.84 0.79 6.13
N ILE A 89 -9.98 1.65 6.68
CA ILE A 89 -8.58 1.76 6.26
C ILE A 89 -7.86 0.44 6.51
N LYS A 90 -8.01 -0.12 7.72
CA LYS A 90 -7.40 -1.40 8.09
C LYS A 90 -7.85 -2.53 7.15
N LYS A 91 -9.17 -2.69 6.94
CA LYS A 91 -9.73 -3.72 6.06
C LYS A 91 -9.22 -3.59 4.62
N ALA A 92 -9.13 -2.37 4.08
CA ALA A 92 -8.62 -2.14 2.73
C ALA A 92 -7.19 -2.68 2.56
N PHE A 93 -6.29 -2.40 3.52
CA PHE A 93 -4.90 -2.85 3.44
C PHE A 93 -4.73 -4.34 3.77
N GLU A 94 -5.56 -4.92 4.64
CA GLU A 94 -5.62 -6.38 4.85
C GLU A 94 -5.97 -7.10 3.53
N LEU A 95 -6.81 -6.50 2.70
CA LEU A 95 -7.18 -7.00 1.37
C LEU A 95 -6.19 -6.57 0.26
N LYS A 96 -4.98 -6.15 0.65
CA LYS A 96 -3.89 -5.78 -0.26
C LYS A 96 -4.22 -4.62 -1.19
N ALA A 97 -5.06 -3.66 -0.76
CA ALA A 97 -5.16 -2.38 -1.45
C ALA A 97 -3.80 -1.69 -1.48
N ASN A 98 -3.41 -1.18 -2.64
CA ASN A 98 -2.17 -0.44 -2.79
C ASN A 98 -2.29 1.00 -2.27
N TYR A 99 -3.50 1.57 -2.34
CA TYR A 99 -3.84 2.88 -1.77
C TYR A 99 -5.33 2.97 -1.45
N LEU A 100 -5.69 3.94 -0.58
CA LEU A 100 -7.06 4.27 -0.27
C LEU A 100 -7.24 5.79 -0.38
N PHE A 101 -8.28 6.21 -1.10
CA PHE A 101 -8.70 7.61 -1.17
C PHE A 101 -10.00 7.82 -0.42
N VAL A 102 -10.03 8.90 0.38
CA VAL A 102 -11.26 9.41 1.00
C VAL A 102 -11.80 10.53 0.13
N LYS A 103 -13.06 10.42 -0.26
CA LYS A 103 -13.78 11.43 -1.06
C LYS A 103 -14.04 12.72 -0.23
N PRO A 104 -14.04 13.91 -0.83
CA PRO A 104 -13.68 14.20 -2.23
C PRO A 104 -12.16 14.25 -2.44
N TYR A 105 -11.69 14.01 -3.65
CA TYR A 105 -10.27 14.06 -4.00
C TYR A 105 -9.97 15.15 -5.04
N ILE A 106 -8.75 15.67 -4.98
CA ILE A 106 -8.21 16.66 -5.92
C ILE A 106 -7.52 15.92 -7.06
N LYS A 107 -7.86 16.26 -8.32
CA LYS A 107 -7.39 15.57 -9.54
C LYS A 107 -5.86 15.35 -9.56
N GLU A 108 -5.10 16.40 -9.31
CA GLU A 108 -3.63 16.37 -9.39
C GLU A 108 -3.06 15.40 -8.36
N ILE A 109 -3.59 15.42 -7.13
CA ILE A 109 -3.15 14.52 -6.05
C ILE A 109 -3.59 13.09 -6.36
N PHE A 110 -4.81 12.89 -6.84
CA PHE A 110 -5.36 11.58 -7.19
C PHE A 110 -4.51 10.87 -8.24
N VAL A 111 -4.23 11.56 -9.35
CA VAL A 111 -3.40 11.04 -10.44
C VAL A 111 -1.97 10.78 -9.96
N ALA A 112 -1.36 11.74 -9.24
CA ALA A 112 0.02 11.60 -8.77
C ALA A 112 0.18 10.37 -7.85
N ARG A 113 -0.75 10.14 -6.92
CA ARG A 113 -0.69 8.99 -6.01
C ARG A 113 -0.87 7.65 -6.73
N ILE A 114 -1.77 7.58 -7.71
CA ILE A 114 -1.95 6.36 -8.51
C ILE A 114 -0.66 6.02 -9.27
N LEU A 115 -0.01 7.03 -9.88
CA LEU A 115 1.25 6.83 -10.57
C LEU A 115 2.38 6.41 -9.62
N GLU A 116 2.54 7.06 -8.48
CA GLU A 116 3.52 6.67 -7.45
C GLU A 116 3.33 5.21 -6.99
N VAL A 117 2.10 4.79 -6.78
CA VAL A 117 1.77 3.42 -6.38
C VAL A 117 2.12 2.43 -7.49
N ALA A 118 1.80 2.76 -8.74
CA ALA A 118 2.10 1.92 -9.88
C ALA A 118 3.62 1.74 -10.07
N ASP A 119 4.40 2.84 -9.97
CA ASP A 119 5.85 2.80 -10.09
C ASP A 119 6.49 2.01 -8.94
N PHE A 120 5.96 2.16 -7.73
CA PHE A 120 6.42 1.37 -6.59
C PHE A 120 6.15 -0.13 -6.79
N LYS A 121 4.98 -0.48 -7.33
CA LYS A 121 4.61 -1.85 -7.62
C LYS A 121 5.48 -2.47 -8.71
N ASP A 122 5.74 -1.76 -9.81
CA ASP A 122 6.64 -2.21 -10.87
C ASP A 122 8.06 -2.43 -10.35
N SER A 123 8.49 -1.55 -9.46
CA SER A 123 9.79 -1.71 -8.81
C SER A 123 9.86 -3.00 -7.98
N ARG A 124 8.76 -3.38 -7.33
CA ARG A 124 8.67 -4.66 -6.57
C ARG A 124 8.58 -5.88 -7.46
N SER A 125 7.85 -5.84 -8.56
CA SER A 125 7.72 -6.96 -9.51
C SER A 125 9.02 -7.21 -10.30
N LYS A 126 9.84 -6.17 -10.50
CA LYS A 126 11.20 -6.29 -11.06
C LYS A 126 12.25 -6.71 -10.03
N VAL A 127 11.89 -6.75 -8.74
CA VAL A 127 12.76 -7.14 -7.62
C VAL A 127 12.74 -8.66 -7.40
N SER A 128 13.00 -9.41 -8.45
CA SER A 128 13.75 -10.64 -8.29
C SER A 128 15.26 -10.28 -8.26
N MET A 129 15.82 -10.11 -7.04
CA MET A 129 17.26 -10.15 -6.75
C MET A 129 18.20 -9.10 -7.40
N ASP A 130 17.94 -7.81 -7.31
CA ASP A 130 18.97 -6.80 -7.61
C ASP A 130 19.33 -5.98 -6.37
N SER A 131 20.64 -5.98 -6.05
CA SER A 131 21.27 -5.21 -4.95
C SER A 131 20.94 -3.70 -4.98
N ASN A 132 20.63 -3.16 -6.15
CA ASN A 132 20.24 -1.75 -6.34
C ASN A 132 18.89 -1.40 -5.70
N ASN A 133 17.95 -2.34 -5.68
CA ASN A 133 16.61 -2.10 -5.12
C ASN A 133 16.58 -2.18 -3.59
N GLN A 134 17.40 -3.05 -2.99
CA GLN A 134 17.58 -3.03 -1.53
C GLN A 134 18.18 -1.70 -1.08
N GLN A 135 19.13 -1.15 -1.83
CA GLN A 135 19.73 0.15 -1.53
C GLN A 135 18.72 1.30 -1.68
N PHE A 136 17.88 1.27 -2.71
CA PHE A 136 16.79 2.25 -2.88
C PHE A 136 15.80 2.22 -1.71
N LEU A 137 15.32 1.03 -1.34
CA LEU A 137 14.40 0.85 -0.21
C LEU A 137 15.04 1.27 1.11
N LEU A 138 16.31 0.92 1.36
CA LEU A 138 17.07 1.39 2.51
C LEU A 138 17.16 2.91 2.59
N ASN A 139 17.33 3.58 1.45
CA ASN A 139 17.36 5.03 1.37
C ASN A 139 15.99 5.65 1.71
N GLN A 140 14.89 5.11 1.16
CA GLN A 140 13.53 5.57 1.45
C GLN A 140 13.17 5.41 2.92
N ILE A 141 13.46 4.25 3.50
CA ILE A 141 13.28 4.00 4.94
C ILE A 141 14.12 5.00 5.75
N SER A 142 15.37 5.22 5.38
CA SER A 142 16.27 6.12 6.10
C SER A 142 15.78 7.58 6.05
N VAL A 143 15.24 8.03 4.92
CA VAL A 143 14.62 9.37 4.79
C VAL A 143 13.39 9.47 5.69
N SER A 144 12.53 8.46 5.69
CA SER A 144 11.31 8.42 6.52
C SER A 144 11.63 8.43 8.01
N LEU A 145 12.61 7.64 8.46
CA LEU A 145 13.03 7.62 9.86
C LEU A 145 13.62 8.96 10.31
N LYS A 146 14.36 9.66 9.45
CA LYS A 146 14.87 11.02 9.74
C LYS A 146 13.72 12.02 9.86
N ARG A 147 12.70 11.95 8.97
CA ARG A 147 11.51 12.82 9.03
C ARG A 147 10.70 12.59 10.32
N LEU A 148 10.65 11.35 10.80
CA LEU A 148 10.03 11.00 12.07
C LEU A 148 10.87 11.42 13.30
N GLY A 149 12.04 12.04 13.09
CA GLY A 149 12.88 12.51 14.19
C GLY A 149 13.70 11.43 14.89
N ILE A 150 13.82 10.21 14.33
CA ILE A 150 14.64 9.15 14.94
C ILE A 150 16.12 9.44 14.68
N PRO A 151 16.94 9.65 15.74
CA PRO A 151 18.34 10.02 15.55
C PRO A 151 19.17 8.87 15.00
N VAL A 152 19.97 9.15 13.98
CA VAL A 152 20.86 8.15 13.33
C VAL A 152 21.92 7.60 14.29
N SER A 153 22.28 8.38 15.32
CA SER A 153 23.34 8.05 16.26
C SER A 153 22.98 6.97 17.27
N ILE A 154 21.70 6.68 17.48
CA ILE A 154 21.27 5.68 18.45
C ILE A 154 21.28 4.26 17.87
N LYS A 155 21.61 3.26 18.70
CA LYS A 155 21.65 1.85 18.26
C LYS A 155 20.30 1.37 17.68
N GLY A 156 19.20 1.83 18.26
CA GLY A 156 17.85 1.50 17.83
C GLY A 156 17.53 1.93 16.40
N TYR A 157 18.13 2.99 15.86
CA TYR A 157 17.91 3.43 14.48
C TYR A 157 18.17 2.34 13.44
N LYS A 158 19.32 1.65 13.57
CA LYS A 158 19.66 0.57 12.64
C LYS A 158 18.70 -0.61 12.77
N MET A 159 18.26 -0.92 14.01
CA MET A 159 17.34 -2.02 14.27
C MET A 159 15.93 -1.71 13.74
N VAL A 160 15.43 -0.49 13.90
CA VAL A 160 14.16 -0.05 13.28
C VAL A 160 14.24 -0.15 11.78
N ARG A 161 15.32 0.33 11.16
CA ARG A 161 15.51 0.26 9.71
C ARG A 161 15.51 -1.18 9.20
N ASP A 162 16.21 -2.07 9.87
CA ASP A 162 16.29 -3.48 9.49
C ASP A 162 14.94 -4.20 9.72
N ALA A 163 14.19 -3.85 10.77
CA ALA A 163 12.84 -4.35 11.00
C ALA A 163 11.90 -3.95 9.85
N LEU A 164 11.94 -2.69 9.45
CA LEU A 164 11.14 -2.20 8.31
C LEU A 164 11.54 -2.88 7.00
N MET A 165 12.82 -3.14 6.77
CA MET A 165 13.28 -3.90 5.60
C MET A 165 12.69 -5.32 5.54
N ILE A 166 12.67 -6.02 6.69
CA ILE A 166 12.09 -7.37 6.79
C ILE A 166 10.58 -7.33 6.52
N LEU A 167 9.88 -6.36 7.11
CA LEU A 167 8.43 -6.19 6.95
C LEU A 167 8.03 -5.73 5.54
N CYS A 168 8.83 -4.91 4.88
CA CYS A 168 8.62 -4.57 3.47
C CYS A 168 8.74 -5.78 2.54
N GLY A 169 9.53 -6.77 2.91
CA GLY A 169 9.63 -8.04 2.17
C GLY A 169 8.44 -8.98 2.42
N ASP A 170 7.90 -8.96 3.65
CA ASP A 170 6.78 -9.82 4.06
C ASP A 170 6.08 -9.20 5.27
N PHE A 171 4.98 -8.48 5.01
CA PHE A 171 4.24 -7.76 6.04
C PHE A 171 3.48 -8.68 7.02
N SER A 172 3.19 -9.93 6.64
CA SER A 172 2.53 -10.91 7.51
C SER A 172 3.32 -11.22 8.78
N LYS A 173 4.64 -10.95 8.76
CA LYS A 173 5.52 -11.13 9.93
C LYS A 173 5.25 -10.16 11.08
N ILE A 174 4.40 -9.16 10.89
CA ILE A 174 4.04 -8.19 11.94
C ILE A 174 3.23 -8.86 13.06
N ASP A 175 2.41 -9.86 12.72
CA ASP A 175 1.55 -10.57 13.70
C ASP A 175 2.36 -11.39 14.71
N SER A 176 3.60 -11.73 14.35
CA SER A 176 4.55 -12.45 15.22
C SER A 176 5.93 -11.77 15.22
N ILE A 177 5.93 -10.46 15.47
CA ILE A 177 7.12 -9.61 15.33
C ILE A 177 8.30 -10.08 16.21
N ASN A 178 8.03 -10.62 17.40
CA ASN A 178 9.06 -11.11 18.33
C ASN A 178 9.80 -12.33 17.75
N ASP A 179 9.05 -13.30 17.21
CA ASP A 179 9.60 -14.57 16.74
C ASP A 179 10.18 -14.46 15.33
N ASN A 180 9.58 -13.59 14.50
CA ASN A 180 9.99 -13.48 13.11
C ASN A 180 10.96 -12.33 12.86
N VAL A 181 10.67 -11.12 13.36
CA VAL A 181 11.44 -9.92 13.04
C VAL A 181 12.56 -9.71 14.05
N TYR A 182 12.22 -9.65 15.34
CA TYR A 182 13.22 -9.35 16.37
C TYR A 182 14.26 -10.47 16.50
N LEU A 183 13.87 -11.73 16.32
CA LEU A 183 14.82 -12.86 16.34
C LEU A 183 15.83 -12.77 15.19
N GLN A 184 15.40 -12.41 13.98
CA GLN A 184 16.30 -12.24 12.84
C GLN A 184 17.28 -11.07 13.07
N ILE A 185 16.80 -9.95 13.61
CA ILE A 185 17.64 -8.80 13.94
C ILE A 185 18.61 -9.17 15.07
N ALA A 186 18.14 -9.89 16.08
CA ALA A 186 18.98 -10.34 17.20
C ALA A 186 20.16 -11.19 16.71
N LYS A 187 19.93 -12.12 15.79
CA LYS A 187 20.98 -12.91 15.14
C LYS A 187 21.96 -12.02 14.38
N LYS A 188 21.47 -11.06 13.59
CA LYS A 188 22.32 -10.15 12.79
C LYS A 188 23.25 -9.30 13.66
N TYR A 189 22.77 -8.84 14.83
CA TYR A 189 23.51 -7.96 15.73
C TYR A 189 24.15 -8.67 16.91
N ASN A 190 24.12 -10.02 16.93
CA ASN A 190 24.62 -10.87 18.00
C ASN A 190 24.11 -10.42 19.39
N THR A 191 22.80 -10.35 19.53
CA THR A 191 22.09 -9.88 20.74
C THR A 191 20.83 -10.72 20.99
N THR A 192 19.98 -10.32 21.94
CA THR A 192 18.70 -10.98 22.23
C THR A 192 17.52 -10.22 21.64
N SER A 193 16.40 -10.91 21.37
CA SER A 193 15.15 -10.30 20.88
C SER A 193 14.65 -9.22 21.84
N GLN A 194 14.77 -9.43 23.15
CA GLN A 194 14.42 -8.45 24.18
C GLN A 194 15.28 -7.17 24.10
N CYS A 195 16.57 -7.33 23.78
CA CYS A 195 17.46 -6.18 23.58
C CYS A 195 17.09 -5.42 22.29
N VAL A 196 16.71 -6.11 21.24
CA VAL A 196 16.22 -5.51 19.97
C VAL A 196 14.95 -4.70 20.26
N GLU A 197 13.95 -5.30 20.89
CA GLU A 197 12.72 -4.63 21.28
C GLU A 197 12.96 -3.36 22.07
N ARG A 198 13.79 -3.44 23.13
CA ARG A 198 14.14 -2.29 23.97
C ARG A 198 14.78 -1.16 23.16
N ASN A 199 15.70 -1.48 22.27
CA ASN A 199 16.38 -0.47 21.45
C ASN A 199 15.43 0.17 20.43
N ILE A 200 14.52 -0.61 19.83
CA ILE A 200 13.50 -0.11 18.91
C ILE A 200 12.53 0.82 19.66
N ARG A 201 12.01 0.38 20.81
CA ARG A 201 11.13 1.18 21.66
C ARG A 201 11.79 2.50 22.07
N HIS A 202 13.02 2.45 22.55
CA HIS A 202 13.77 3.65 22.89
C HIS A 202 13.95 4.61 21.71
N ALA A 203 14.16 4.09 20.50
CA ALA A 203 14.29 4.91 19.31
C ALA A 203 12.99 5.65 18.98
N ILE A 204 11.85 4.97 19.09
CA ILE A 204 10.50 5.54 18.85
C ILE A 204 10.17 6.59 19.93
N GLU A 205 10.41 6.28 21.21
CA GLU A 205 10.19 7.21 22.33
C GLU A 205 11.05 8.48 22.19
N THR A 206 12.31 8.33 21.76
CA THR A 206 13.21 9.47 21.53
C THR A 206 12.70 10.37 20.40
N ALA A 207 12.09 9.83 19.37
CA ALA A 207 11.46 10.61 18.31
C ALA A 207 10.22 11.34 18.81
N ALA A 208 9.34 10.65 19.54
CA ALA A 208 8.10 11.21 20.09
C ALA A 208 8.33 12.37 21.07
N THR A 209 9.47 12.41 21.78
CA THR A 209 9.81 13.50 22.71
C THR A 209 10.47 14.70 22.04
N ARG A 210 10.83 14.61 20.74
CA ARG A 210 11.50 15.68 19.99
C ARG A 210 10.61 16.35 18.93
N GLY A 211 9.46 15.78 18.63
CA GLY A 211 8.42 16.33 17.75
C GLY A 211 7.35 17.05 18.55
#